data_8197dac4f32d43174beda82f8099a63e
#
_entry.id   8197dac4f32d43174beda82f8099a63e
#
_cell.length_a   1.000
_cell.length_b   1.000
_cell.length_c   1.000
_cell.angle_alpha   90.00
_cell.angle_beta   90.00
_cell.angle_gamma   90.00
#
_symmetry.space_group_name_H-M   'P 1'
#
loop_
_entity.id
_entity.type
_entity.pdbx_description
1 polymer ?
#
loop_
_entity_poly.entity_id
_entity_poly.type
_entity_poly.pdbx_seq_one_letter_code
_entity_poly.pdbx_strand_id
1 'polypeptide(L)'
;MNSINIAIDGPASSGKSTVAKIIAKNLNYTYLDTGAMYRCATYLALQHGYEAQDVSKILGLLAERPISFGKAEDGSQTVFIGPEEVTLAIRQNDVTNNVSWVSAIPEIREELVNQQRRIAKDGAIIMDGRDIGTVVLPDAELKIFLVASVDERAERRFKENQEKGIESDFETLKSEIAARDYKDSHREVSPLKAAEDAIEFDTTGVSIEG
;
A
#
# COMPACT_ATOMS: atom_id res chain seq x y z
N MET A 1 -13.19 6.17 24.85
CA MET A 1 -13.64 6.25 23.43
C MET A 1 -13.45 4.87 22.85
N ASN A 2 -14.46 4.35 22.14
CA ASN A 2 -14.26 3.09 21.42
C ASN A 2 -13.23 3.34 20.32
N SER A 3 -12.21 2.49 20.24
CA SER A 3 -11.24 2.53 19.15
C SER A 3 -11.93 2.15 17.85
N ILE A 4 -11.69 2.92 16.79
CA ILE A 4 -12.26 2.69 15.46
C ILE A 4 -11.18 2.18 14.49
N ASN A 5 -11.62 1.59 13.40
CA ASN A 5 -10.77 1.28 12.24
C ASN A 5 -10.94 2.37 11.19
N ILE A 6 -9.83 2.80 10.61
CA ILE A 6 -9.80 3.83 9.58
C ILE A 6 -9.22 3.24 8.29
N ALA A 7 -9.99 3.31 7.22
CA ALA A 7 -9.57 2.91 5.89
C ALA A 7 -9.21 4.14 5.04
N ILE A 8 -8.03 4.15 4.44
CA ILE A 8 -7.59 5.23 3.54
C ILE A 8 -7.21 4.61 2.19
N ASP A 9 -8.04 4.78 1.19
CA ASP A 9 -7.83 4.28 -0.16
C ASP A 9 -7.49 5.41 -1.16
N GLY A 10 -7.00 5.05 -2.31
CA GLY A 10 -6.70 5.97 -3.40
C GLY A 10 -5.52 5.53 -4.26
N PRO A 11 -5.23 6.22 -5.38
CA PRO A 11 -4.19 5.84 -6.33
C PRO A 11 -2.77 6.03 -5.76
N ALA A 12 -1.77 5.58 -6.52
CA ALA A 12 -0.37 5.74 -6.15
C ALA A 12 0.01 7.22 -6.01
N SER A 13 0.86 7.54 -5.02
CA SER A 13 1.36 8.90 -4.76
C SER A 13 0.29 9.96 -4.43
N SER A 14 -0.92 9.57 -4.01
CA SER A 14 -1.97 10.51 -3.56
C SER A 14 -1.77 11.07 -2.15
N GLY A 15 -0.70 10.67 -1.44
CA GLY A 15 -0.42 11.15 -0.08
C GLY A 15 -0.98 10.27 1.05
N LYS A 16 -1.66 9.18 0.75
CA LYS A 16 -2.31 8.29 1.74
C LYS A 16 -1.41 7.90 2.90
N SER A 17 -0.23 7.36 2.60
CA SER A 17 0.67 6.86 3.63
C SER A 17 1.19 7.97 4.55
N THR A 18 1.38 9.18 4.01
CA THR A 18 1.77 10.36 4.80
C THR A 18 0.66 10.74 5.77
N VAL A 19 -0.56 10.90 5.26
CA VAL A 19 -1.75 11.25 6.06
C VAL A 19 -2.03 10.15 7.09
N ALA A 20 -2.02 8.88 6.68
CA ALA A 20 -2.26 7.74 7.57
C ALA A 20 -1.28 7.71 8.76
N LYS A 21 0.01 7.95 8.51
CA LYS A 21 1.03 7.99 9.57
C LYS A 21 0.82 9.15 10.54
N ILE A 22 0.47 10.34 10.03
CA ILE A 22 0.21 11.52 10.85
C ILE A 22 -1.00 11.26 11.77
N ILE A 23 -2.10 10.76 11.20
CA ILE A 23 -3.31 10.45 11.97
C ILE A 23 -3.04 9.35 13.00
N ALA A 24 -2.33 8.27 12.60
CA ALA A 24 -1.98 7.18 13.51
C ALA A 24 -1.16 7.67 14.71
N LYS A 25 -0.19 8.56 14.47
CA LYS A 25 0.60 9.18 15.54
C LYS A 25 -0.27 10.03 16.47
N ASN A 26 -1.15 10.85 15.91
CA ASN A 26 -1.99 11.77 16.69
C ASN A 26 -3.04 11.04 17.54
N LEU A 27 -3.59 9.94 17.02
CA LEU A 27 -4.59 9.12 17.71
C LEU A 27 -3.95 7.99 18.55
N ASN A 28 -2.64 7.80 18.50
CA ASN A 28 -1.94 6.64 19.06
C ASN A 28 -2.51 5.31 18.53
N TYR A 29 -2.79 5.26 17.23
CA TYR A 29 -3.29 4.09 16.51
C TYR A 29 -2.14 3.34 15.84
N THR A 30 -2.36 2.06 15.57
CA THR A 30 -1.46 1.27 14.73
C THR A 30 -1.63 1.68 13.26
N TYR A 31 -0.52 1.90 12.56
CA TYR A 31 -0.51 2.12 11.12
C TYR A 31 -0.10 0.86 10.39
N LEU A 32 -0.81 0.48 9.32
CA LEU A 32 -0.47 -0.64 8.46
C LEU A 32 -0.44 -0.20 6.98
N ASP A 33 0.76 -0.27 6.37
CA ASP A 33 0.98 -0.15 4.92
C ASP A 33 0.65 -1.48 4.25
N THR A 34 -0.58 -1.64 3.75
CA THR A 34 -0.96 -2.90 3.07
C THR A 34 -0.22 -3.09 1.75
N GLY A 35 0.17 -2.00 1.09
CA GLY A 35 1.01 -2.04 -0.10
C GLY A 35 2.37 -2.67 0.16
N ALA A 36 2.94 -2.50 1.35
CA ALA A 36 4.18 -3.17 1.74
C ALA A 36 4.01 -4.69 1.76
N MET A 37 2.84 -5.22 2.17
CA MET A 37 2.60 -6.67 2.18
C MET A 37 2.60 -7.26 0.76
N TYR A 38 1.96 -6.59 -0.20
CA TYR A 38 2.02 -7.01 -1.62
C TYR A 38 3.43 -6.90 -2.19
N ARG A 39 4.20 -5.90 -1.77
CA ARG A 39 5.61 -5.77 -2.14
C ARG A 39 6.47 -6.88 -1.54
N CYS A 40 6.19 -7.34 -0.33
CA CYS A 40 6.85 -8.51 0.26
C CYS A 40 6.59 -9.77 -0.58
N ALA A 41 5.34 -10.03 -0.95
CA ALA A 41 5.00 -11.15 -1.83
C ALA A 41 5.73 -11.05 -3.19
N THR A 42 5.79 -9.84 -3.75
CA THR A 42 6.52 -9.57 -5.00
C THR A 42 8.02 -9.81 -4.85
N TYR A 43 8.63 -9.31 -3.78
CA TYR A 43 10.04 -9.50 -3.48
C TYR A 43 10.39 -10.99 -3.37
N LEU A 44 9.59 -11.77 -2.64
CA LEU A 44 9.76 -13.21 -2.55
C LEU A 44 9.66 -13.90 -3.92
N ALA A 45 8.68 -13.52 -4.73
CA ALA A 45 8.52 -14.08 -6.08
C ALA A 45 9.75 -13.79 -6.95
N LEU A 46 10.23 -12.55 -6.97
CA LEU A 46 11.39 -12.14 -7.76
C LEU A 46 12.68 -12.81 -7.30
N GLN A 47 12.92 -12.92 -5.99
CA GLN A 47 14.10 -13.57 -5.41
C GLN A 47 14.22 -15.05 -5.82
N HIS A 48 13.10 -15.71 -6.10
CA HIS A 48 13.04 -17.12 -6.49
C HIS A 48 12.80 -17.33 -7.99
N GLY A 49 12.73 -16.24 -8.77
CA GLY A 49 12.43 -16.32 -10.20
C GLY A 49 11.03 -16.86 -10.50
N TYR A 50 10.06 -16.63 -9.60
CA TYR A 50 8.69 -17.07 -9.79
C TYR A 50 7.87 -16.08 -10.63
N GLU A 51 6.94 -16.63 -11.39
CA GLU A 51 6.03 -15.91 -12.27
C GLU A 51 4.57 -16.09 -11.83
N ALA A 52 3.63 -15.53 -12.60
CA ALA A 52 2.22 -15.53 -12.24
C ALA A 52 1.58 -16.93 -12.11
N GLN A 53 2.14 -17.95 -12.75
CA GLN A 53 1.69 -19.34 -12.63
C GLN A 53 2.22 -20.06 -11.37
N ASP A 54 3.21 -19.50 -10.69
CA ASP A 54 3.84 -20.12 -9.52
C ASP A 54 3.13 -19.77 -8.18
N VAL A 55 1.83 -19.50 -8.24
CA VAL A 55 1.02 -19.00 -7.09
C VAL A 55 1.22 -19.84 -5.84
N SER A 56 1.11 -21.17 -5.95
CA SER A 56 1.25 -22.07 -4.81
C SER A 56 2.63 -22.00 -4.14
N LYS A 57 3.69 -21.74 -4.93
CA LYS A 57 5.04 -21.58 -4.41
C LYS A 57 5.19 -20.25 -3.66
N ILE A 58 4.62 -19.18 -4.20
CA ILE A 58 4.62 -17.85 -3.55
C ILE A 58 3.86 -17.92 -2.21
N LEU A 59 2.70 -18.55 -2.19
CA LEU A 59 1.92 -18.78 -0.95
C LEU A 59 2.69 -19.63 0.06
N GLY A 60 3.41 -20.67 -0.40
CA GLY A 60 4.28 -21.48 0.45
C GLY A 60 5.35 -20.65 1.14
N LEU A 61 6.02 -19.74 0.39
CA LEU A 61 7.01 -18.84 0.97
C LEU A 61 6.41 -17.86 1.99
N LEU A 62 5.21 -17.32 1.72
CA LEU A 62 4.51 -16.44 2.66
C LEU A 62 4.13 -17.16 3.96
N ALA A 63 3.78 -18.44 3.87
CA ALA A 63 3.47 -19.26 5.05
C ALA A 63 4.73 -19.60 5.88
N GLU A 64 5.85 -19.93 5.21
CA GLU A 64 7.11 -20.25 5.87
C GLU A 64 7.81 -19.01 6.47
N ARG A 65 7.65 -17.86 5.83
CA ARG A 65 8.29 -16.61 6.18
C ARG A 65 7.25 -15.50 6.34
N PRO A 66 6.55 -15.44 7.49
CA PRO A 66 5.46 -14.49 7.71
C PRO A 66 5.94 -13.04 7.63
N ILE A 67 5.08 -12.19 7.11
CA ILE A 67 5.29 -10.73 7.07
C ILE A 67 4.99 -10.16 8.45
N SER A 68 5.89 -9.34 8.96
CA SER A 68 5.68 -8.60 10.19
C SER A 68 6.18 -7.16 10.08
N PHE A 69 5.69 -6.32 10.98
CA PHE A 69 6.01 -4.90 11.04
C PHE A 69 6.67 -4.59 12.37
N GLY A 70 7.68 -3.74 12.31
CA GLY A 70 8.38 -3.21 13.46
C GLY A 70 8.41 -1.69 13.43
N LYS A 71 9.19 -1.11 14.34
CA LYS A 71 9.40 0.32 14.45
C LYS A 71 10.88 0.60 14.63
N ALA A 72 11.44 1.44 13.78
CA ALA A 72 12.81 1.91 13.87
C ALA A 72 12.97 2.94 15.02
N GLU A 73 14.22 3.29 15.37
CA GLU A 73 14.53 4.27 16.42
C GLU A 73 13.93 5.66 16.13
N ASP A 74 13.86 6.06 14.87
CA ASP A 74 13.24 7.32 14.44
C ASP A 74 11.70 7.27 14.42
N GLY A 75 11.11 6.12 14.79
CA GLY A 75 9.68 5.88 14.79
C GLY A 75 9.08 5.48 13.44
N SER A 76 9.88 5.35 12.39
CA SER A 76 9.42 4.86 11.10
C SER A 76 9.05 3.36 11.15
N GLN A 77 8.10 2.95 10.30
CA GLN A 77 7.72 1.55 10.21
C GLN A 77 8.79 0.75 9.46
N THR A 78 9.22 -0.35 10.05
CA THR A 78 10.07 -1.36 9.42
C THR A 78 9.24 -2.57 9.00
N VAL A 79 9.70 -3.27 7.97
CA VAL A 79 9.01 -4.43 7.37
C VAL A 79 9.95 -5.62 7.35
N PHE A 80 9.43 -6.76 7.79
CA PHE A 80 10.18 -8.01 7.87
C PHE A 80 9.49 -9.13 7.10
N ILE A 81 10.30 -10.04 6.55
CA ILE A 81 9.87 -11.34 6.03
C ILE A 81 10.62 -12.42 6.82
N GLY A 82 9.92 -13.10 7.74
CA GLY A 82 10.58 -13.91 8.75
C GLY A 82 11.54 -13.05 9.58
N PRO A 83 12.83 -13.43 9.73
CA PRO A 83 13.82 -12.65 10.48
C PRO A 83 14.49 -11.53 9.66
N GLU A 84 14.26 -11.46 8.35
CA GLU A 84 14.94 -10.53 7.44
C GLU A 84 14.21 -9.19 7.36
N GLU A 85 14.91 -8.09 7.66
CA GLU A 85 14.40 -6.75 7.42
C GLU A 85 14.48 -6.41 5.93
N VAL A 86 13.33 -6.11 5.31
CA VAL A 86 13.20 -5.85 3.87
C VAL A 86 12.68 -4.44 3.57
N THR A 87 12.65 -3.55 4.53
CA THR A 87 12.07 -2.20 4.44
C THR A 87 12.50 -1.43 3.19
N LEU A 88 13.78 -1.46 2.86
CA LEU A 88 14.33 -0.80 1.66
C LEU A 88 14.24 -1.68 0.41
N ALA A 89 14.47 -2.99 0.56
CA ALA A 89 14.47 -3.94 -0.55
C ALA A 89 13.13 -3.98 -1.28
N ILE A 90 12.00 -3.99 -0.56
CA ILE A 90 10.67 -4.00 -1.15
C ILE A 90 10.26 -2.70 -1.85
N ARG A 91 11.08 -1.66 -1.77
CA ARG A 91 10.83 -0.35 -2.41
C ARG A 91 11.68 -0.10 -3.64
N GLN A 92 12.54 -1.05 -3.99
CA GLN A 92 13.37 -0.98 -5.20
C GLN A 92 12.50 -1.02 -6.47
N ASN A 93 13.10 -0.58 -7.58
CA ASN A 93 12.37 -0.42 -8.85
C ASN A 93 11.86 -1.74 -9.41
N ASP A 94 12.61 -2.83 -9.26
CA ASP A 94 12.20 -4.17 -9.67
C ASP A 94 10.92 -4.61 -8.98
N VAL A 95 10.83 -4.47 -7.66
CA VAL A 95 9.61 -4.75 -6.89
C VAL A 95 8.49 -3.79 -7.28
N THR A 96 8.79 -2.50 -7.41
CA THR A 96 7.79 -1.47 -7.77
C THR A 96 7.15 -1.75 -9.13
N ASN A 97 7.93 -2.17 -10.11
CA ASN A 97 7.45 -2.44 -11.46
C ASN A 97 6.67 -3.76 -11.58
N ASN A 98 6.88 -4.68 -10.64
CA ASN A 98 6.27 -6.00 -10.65
C ASN A 98 5.09 -6.16 -9.67
N VAL A 99 4.90 -5.28 -8.69
CA VAL A 99 3.85 -5.43 -7.67
C VAL A 99 2.44 -5.50 -8.24
N SER A 100 2.19 -4.91 -9.39
CA SER A 100 0.85 -4.88 -9.99
C SER A 100 0.37 -6.27 -10.41
N TRP A 101 1.24 -7.12 -10.99
CA TRP A 101 0.84 -8.47 -11.38
C TRP A 101 0.65 -9.38 -10.17
N VAL A 102 1.49 -9.28 -9.15
CA VAL A 102 1.34 -10.05 -7.90
C VAL A 102 0.05 -9.67 -7.18
N SER A 103 -0.23 -8.37 -7.09
CA SER A 103 -1.45 -7.87 -6.43
C SER A 103 -2.74 -8.16 -7.20
N ALA A 104 -2.66 -8.62 -8.44
CA ALA A 104 -3.81 -9.04 -9.24
C ALA A 104 -4.17 -10.53 -9.04
N ILE A 105 -3.30 -11.32 -8.41
CA ILE A 105 -3.53 -12.76 -8.18
C ILE A 105 -4.54 -12.96 -7.05
N PRO A 106 -5.70 -13.60 -7.30
CA PRO A 106 -6.78 -13.71 -6.32
C PRO A 106 -6.35 -14.41 -5.03
N GLU A 107 -5.61 -15.50 -5.12
CA GLU A 107 -5.20 -16.33 -3.98
C GLU A 107 -4.20 -15.60 -3.09
N ILE A 108 -3.29 -14.81 -3.66
CA ILE A 108 -2.36 -13.97 -2.90
C ILE A 108 -3.13 -12.86 -2.19
N ARG A 109 -4.12 -12.27 -2.86
CA ARG A 109 -4.99 -11.27 -2.24
C ARG A 109 -5.76 -11.85 -1.06
N GLU A 110 -6.38 -13.01 -1.23
CA GLU A 110 -7.13 -13.68 -0.18
C GLU A 110 -6.25 -13.90 1.07
N GLU A 111 -5.05 -14.44 0.90
CA GLU A 111 -4.12 -14.66 2.01
C GLU A 111 -3.73 -13.35 2.70
N LEU A 112 -3.33 -12.33 1.93
CA LEU A 112 -2.92 -11.05 2.51
C LEU A 112 -4.08 -10.29 3.17
N VAL A 113 -5.28 -10.32 2.59
CA VAL A 113 -6.49 -9.73 3.19
C VAL A 113 -6.83 -10.44 4.53
N ASN A 114 -6.71 -11.76 4.59
CA ASN A 114 -6.91 -12.49 5.82
C ASN A 114 -5.88 -12.11 6.90
N GLN A 115 -4.62 -11.88 6.53
CA GLN A 115 -3.60 -11.37 7.46
C GLN A 115 -3.95 -9.96 7.93
N GLN A 116 -4.33 -9.05 7.03
CA GLN A 116 -4.71 -7.67 7.35
C GLN A 116 -5.90 -7.63 8.32
N ARG A 117 -6.93 -8.43 8.08
CA ARG A 117 -8.10 -8.55 8.98
C ARG A 117 -7.73 -9.06 10.37
N ARG A 118 -6.81 -10.03 10.45
CA ARG A 118 -6.30 -10.52 11.75
C ARG A 118 -5.61 -9.41 12.54
N ILE A 119 -4.82 -8.57 11.86
CA ILE A 119 -4.13 -7.43 12.50
C ILE A 119 -5.15 -6.36 12.96
N ALA A 120 -6.24 -6.16 12.22
CA ALA A 120 -7.26 -5.16 12.53
C ALA A 120 -8.26 -5.58 13.62
N LYS A 121 -8.21 -6.83 14.07
CA LYS A 121 -9.26 -7.42 14.93
C LYS A 121 -9.55 -6.64 16.20
N ASP A 122 -8.51 -6.05 16.79
CA ASP A 122 -8.63 -5.36 18.08
C ASP A 122 -8.96 -3.86 17.93
N GLY A 123 -9.15 -3.38 16.72
CA GLY A 123 -9.42 -1.97 16.44
C GLY A 123 -8.20 -1.06 16.60
N ALA A 124 -8.43 0.24 16.63
CA ALA A 124 -7.38 1.27 16.74
C ALA A 124 -6.30 1.16 15.63
N ILE A 125 -6.72 0.88 14.41
CA ILE A 125 -5.83 0.73 13.27
C ILE A 125 -6.20 1.67 12.13
N ILE A 126 -5.18 2.15 11.45
CA ILE A 126 -5.29 2.86 10.18
C ILE A 126 -4.59 2.03 9.12
N MET A 127 -5.33 1.67 8.09
CA MET A 127 -4.78 0.98 6.92
C MET A 127 -4.86 1.87 5.70
N ASP A 128 -3.79 1.92 4.91
CA ASP A 128 -3.83 2.51 3.58
C ASP A 128 -3.63 1.49 2.47
N GLY A 129 -4.37 1.68 1.38
CA GLY A 129 -4.33 0.74 0.27
C GLY A 129 -5.11 1.20 -0.97
N ARG A 130 -5.81 0.23 -1.59
CA ARG A 130 -6.63 0.42 -2.80
C ARG A 130 -8.07 -0.06 -2.63
N ASP A 131 -8.27 -0.95 -1.69
CA ASP A 131 -9.51 -1.69 -1.48
C ASP A 131 -9.78 -1.94 0.01
N ILE A 132 -9.25 -1.07 0.88
CA ILE A 132 -9.40 -1.25 2.32
C ILE A 132 -10.86 -1.07 2.71
N GLY A 133 -11.48 0.03 2.33
CA GLY A 133 -12.88 0.33 2.65
C GLY A 133 -13.90 -0.50 1.88
N THR A 134 -13.51 -1.12 0.76
CA THR A 134 -14.43 -1.94 -0.06
C THR A 134 -14.32 -3.44 0.24
N VAL A 135 -13.13 -3.93 0.59
CA VAL A 135 -12.87 -5.38 0.72
C VAL A 135 -12.26 -5.76 2.06
N VAL A 136 -11.21 -5.08 2.50
CA VAL A 136 -10.45 -5.50 3.69
C VAL A 136 -11.25 -5.21 4.95
N LEU A 137 -11.69 -3.98 5.13
CA LEU A 137 -12.45 -3.47 6.28
C LEU A 137 -13.75 -2.79 5.80
N PRO A 138 -14.70 -3.56 5.24
CA PRO A 138 -15.94 -2.99 4.72
C PRO A 138 -16.80 -2.32 5.80
N ASP A 139 -16.59 -2.69 7.06
CA ASP A 139 -17.27 -2.14 8.23
C ASP A 139 -16.42 -1.11 9.00
N ALA A 140 -15.32 -0.59 8.40
CA ALA A 140 -14.52 0.47 9.01
C ALA A 140 -15.40 1.70 9.29
N GLU A 141 -15.28 2.25 10.49
CA GLU A 141 -16.11 3.37 10.95
C GLU A 141 -15.79 4.69 10.23
N LEU A 142 -14.58 4.80 9.68
CA LEU A 142 -14.18 5.91 8.83
C LEU A 142 -13.48 5.40 7.57
N LYS A 143 -14.01 5.80 6.42
CA LYS A 143 -13.42 5.50 5.12
C LYS A 143 -13.13 6.77 4.36
N ILE A 144 -11.90 6.92 3.90
CA ILE A 144 -11.40 8.07 3.16
C ILE A 144 -10.87 7.59 1.83
N PHE A 145 -11.23 8.28 0.75
CA PHE A 145 -10.70 8.03 -0.58
C PHE A 145 -9.93 9.27 -1.05
N LEU A 146 -8.60 9.18 -1.05
CA LEU A 146 -7.73 10.28 -1.45
C LEU A 146 -7.48 10.25 -2.94
N VAL A 147 -7.80 11.34 -3.63
CA VAL A 147 -7.49 11.56 -5.03
C VAL A 147 -6.52 12.73 -5.21
N ALA A 148 -5.79 12.74 -6.31
CA ALA A 148 -5.03 13.87 -6.81
C ALA A 148 -4.81 13.67 -8.30
N SER A 149 -4.62 14.76 -9.07
CA SER A 149 -4.33 14.68 -10.49
C SER A 149 -3.06 13.85 -10.75
N VAL A 150 -2.96 13.26 -11.93
CA VAL A 150 -1.76 12.48 -12.32
C VAL A 150 -0.51 13.36 -12.29
N ASP A 151 -0.64 14.61 -12.75
CA ASP A 151 0.45 15.58 -12.77
C ASP A 151 0.96 15.87 -11.35
N GLU A 152 0.07 16.18 -10.42
CA GLU A 152 0.41 16.45 -9.01
C GLU A 152 1.11 15.23 -8.37
N ARG A 153 0.62 14.02 -8.63
CA ARG A 153 1.21 12.79 -8.11
C ARG A 153 2.57 12.48 -8.72
N ALA A 154 2.77 12.81 -10.00
CA ALA A 154 4.06 12.71 -10.66
C ALA A 154 5.06 13.72 -10.08
N GLU A 155 4.63 14.96 -9.81
CA GLU A 155 5.49 15.97 -9.16
C GLU A 155 5.91 15.53 -7.74
N ARG A 156 4.98 15.03 -6.93
CA ARG A 156 5.29 14.52 -5.58
C ARG A 156 6.32 13.40 -5.64
N ARG A 157 6.14 12.45 -6.56
CA ARG A 157 7.07 11.33 -6.74
C ARG A 157 8.43 11.79 -7.27
N PHE A 158 8.43 12.74 -8.18
CA PHE A 158 9.67 13.30 -8.73
C PHE A 158 10.49 14.00 -7.64
N LYS A 159 9.87 14.84 -6.81
CA LYS A 159 10.51 15.47 -5.64
C LYS A 159 11.05 14.44 -4.65
N GLU A 160 10.24 13.44 -4.30
CA GLU A 160 10.65 12.35 -3.41
C GLU A 160 11.88 11.59 -3.94
N ASN A 161 11.91 11.31 -5.25
CA ASN A 161 13.05 10.68 -5.90
C ASN A 161 14.30 11.55 -5.85
N GLN A 162 14.16 12.86 -6.11
CA GLN A 162 15.28 13.81 -6.02
C GLN A 162 15.87 13.85 -4.60
N GLU A 163 15.04 13.92 -3.57
CA GLU A 163 15.47 13.92 -2.16
C GLU A 163 16.22 12.62 -1.79
N LYS A 164 15.84 11.50 -2.41
CA LYS A 164 16.48 10.19 -2.21
C LYS A 164 17.68 9.94 -3.13
N GLY A 165 18.03 10.90 -4.01
CA GLY A 165 19.10 10.73 -4.99
C GLY A 165 18.80 9.70 -6.07
N ILE A 166 17.51 9.43 -6.34
CA ILE A 166 17.05 8.51 -7.39
C ILE A 166 16.85 9.32 -8.67
N GLU A 167 17.64 8.99 -9.70
CA GLU A 167 17.47 9.59 -11.02
C GLU A 167 16.13 9.19 -11.62
N SER A 168 15.35 10.16 -12.09
CA SER A 168 14.03 9.92 -12.67
C SER A 168 13.66 11.02 -13.67
N ASP A 169 12.88 10.63 -14.68
CA ASP A 169 12.31 11.52 -15.67
C ASP A 169 10.83 11.77 -15.36
N PHE A 170 10.41 13.03 -15.39
CA PHE A 170 9.04 13.41 -15.01
C PHE A 170 7.97 12.80 -15.91
N GLU A 171 8.16 12.84 -17.24
CA GLU A 171 7.18 12.30 -18.20
C GLU A 171 7.07 10.76 -18.08
N THR A 172 8.21 10.10 -17.84
CA THR A 172 8.23 8.66 -17.56
C THR A 172 7.45 8.33 -16.30
N LEU A 173 7.69 9.04 -15.18
CA LEU A 173 6.96 8.85 -13.93
C LEU A 173 5.46 9.08 -14.10
N LYS A 174 5.08 10.13 -14.83
CA LYS A 174 3.67 10.44 -15.14
C LYS A 174 3.01 9.29 -15.90
N SER A 175 3.68 8.78 -16.93
CA SER A 175 3.21 7.65 -17.72
C SER A 175 3.08 6.36 -16.87
N GLU A 176 4.06 6.06 -16.03
CA GLU A 176 4.05 4.91 -15.13
C GLU A 176 2.92 4.99 -14.10
N ILE A 177 2.68 6.17 -13.52
CA ILE A 177 1.58 6.41 -12.58
C ILE A 177 0.24 6.19 -13.28
N ALA A 178 0.03 6.77 -14.47
CA ALA A 178 -1.21 6.59 -15.23
C ALA A 178 -1.44 5.11 -15.60
N ALA A 179 -0.41 4.41 -16.06
CA ALA A 179 -0.48 2.99 -16.39
C ALA A 179 -0.80 2.12 -15.17
N ARG A 180 -0.26 2.47 -14.00
CA ARG A 180 -0.55 1.77 -12.74
C ARG A 180 -1.98 2.00 -12.29
N ASP A 181 -2.47 3.24 -12.34
CA ASP A 181 -3.85 3.57 -11.99
C ASP A 181 -4.83 2.80 -12.88
N TYR A 182 -4.53 2.71 -14.17
CA TYR A 182 -5.35 1.92 -15.08
C TYR A 182 -5.39 0.45 -14.66
N LYS A 183 -4.24 -0.16 -14.36
CA LYS A 183 -4.16 -1.56 -13.90
C LYS A 183 -4.90 -1.76 -12.57
N ASP A 184 -4.70 -0.86 -11.60
CA ASP A 184 -5.34 -0.95 -10.28
C ASP A 184 -6.87 -0.81 -10.38
N SER A 185 -7.38 0.06 -11.27
CA SER A 185 -8.83 0.32 -11.43
C SER A 185 -9.55 -0.73 -12.29
N HIS A 186 -8.82 -1.42 -13.19
CA HIS A 186 -9.40 -2.36 -14.14
C HIS A 186 -9.09 -3.83 -13.83
N ARG A 187 -8.40 -4.11 -12.71
CA ARG A 187 -8.18 -5.49 -12.29
C ARG A 187 -9.52 -6.16 -11.95
N GLU A 188 -9.63 -7.43 -12.25
CA GLU A 188 -10.86 -8.21 -12.09
C GLU A 188 -11.25 -8.34 -10.61
N VAL A 189 -10.26 -8.55 -9.73
CA VAL A 189 -10.47 -8.74 -8.29
C VAL A 189 -10.11 -7.49 -7.52
N SER A 190 -11.02 -7.01 -6.70
CA SER A 190 -10.85 -5.86 -5.79
C SER A 190 -10.27 -4.61 -6.50
N PRO A 191 -10.92 -4.08 -7.55
CA PRO A 191 -10.42 -2.90 -8.25
C PRO A 191 -10.34 -1.68 -7.33
N LEU A 192 -9.42 -0.76 -7.65
CA LEU A 192 -9.36 0.54 -7.00
C LEU A 192 -10.64 1.33 -7.28
N LYS A 193 -11.45 1.52 -6.24
CA LYS A 193 -12.66 2.36 -6.27
C LYS A 193 -13.01 2.82 -4.87
N ALA A 194 -13.67 3.98 -4.75
CA ALA A 194 -14.20 4.46 -3.49
C ALA A 194 -15.29 3.51 -2.97
N ALA A 195 -15.34 3.28 -1.66
CA ALA A 195 -16.49 2.68 -1.01
C ALA A 195 -17.67 3.66 -1.06
N GLU A 196 -18.92 3.15 -1.06
CA GLU A 196 -20.12 4.00 -1.17
C GLU A 196 -20.25 5.01 -0.01
N ASP A 197 -19.74 4.66 1.16
CA ASP A 197 -19.72 5.46 2.37
C ASP A 197 -18.39 6.18 2.61
N ALA A 198 -17.47 6.16 1.64
CA ALA A 198 -16.19 6.84 1.76
C ALA A 198 -16.32 8.35 1.51
N ILE A 199 -15.59 9.12 2.32
CA ILE A 199 -15.41 10.56 2.08
C ILE A 199 -14.29 10.71 1.05
N GLU A 200 -14.61 11.28 -0.10
CA GLU A 200 -13.61 11.58 -1.13
C GLU A 200 -12.95 12.92 -0.84
N PHE A 201 -11.60 12.93 -0.92
CA PHE A 201 -10.78 14.11 -0.68
C PHE A 201 -9.83 14.32 -1.85
N ASP A 202 -9.99 15.42 -2.57
CA ASP A 202 -9.03 15.84 -3.61
C ASP A 202 -7.90 16.65 -2.98
N THR A 203 -6.70 16.11 -3.02
CA THR A 203 -5.49 16.72 -2.48
C THR A 203 -4.67 17.45 -3.54
N THR A 204 -5.20 17.68 -4.75
CA THR A 204 -4.50 18.42 -5.81
C THR A 204 -4.23 19.85 -5.36
N GLY A 205 -2.96 20.26 -5.34
CA GLY A 205 -2.54 21.58 -4.88
C GLY A 205 -2.63 21.83 -3.37
N VAL A 206 -2.95 20.79 -2.57
CA VAL A 206 -3.05 20.90 -1.11
C VAL A 206 -1.74 20.46 -0.46
N SER A 207 -1.22 21.26 0.48
CA SER A 207 -0.05 20.88 1.28
C SER A 207 -0.42 19.83 2.34
N ILE A 208 0.60 19.23 2.98
CA ILE A 208 0.40 18.24 4.04
C ILE A 208 -0.29 18.85 5.27
N GLU A 209 -0.10 20.13 5.51
CA GLU A 209 -0.69 20.87 6.64
C GLU A 209 -2.10 21.42 6.33
N GLY A 210 -2.51 21.43 5.06
CA GLY A 210 -3.82 21.87 4.58
C GLY A 210 -4.82 20.77 4.56
#